data_15062505c62379d627749acb078b7088
#
_entry.id   15062505c62379d627749acb078b7088
#
_cell.length_a   1.000
_cell.length_b   1.000
_cell.length_c   1.000
_cell.angle_alpha   90.00
_cell.angle_beta   90.00
_cell.angle_gamma   90.00
#
_symmetry.space_group_name_H-M   'P 1'
#
loop_
_entity.id
_entity.type
_entity.pdbx_description
1 polymer ?
#
loop_
_entity_poly.entity_id
_entity_poly.type
_entity_poly.pdbx_seq_one_letter_code
_entity_poly.pdbx_strand_id
1 'polypeptide(L)'
;SSGWVDEHGVFKQSTSQDVGLMAEGCATAGAILVEAGVNPSTLVSTPARGAHPGGTAAVGDVVDKNLETEIENLFVADASVFPRAPGAPPILTILALAKRLAKYVVSLNQ
;
A
#
# COMPACT_ATOMS: atom_id res chain seq x y z
N SER A 1 -1.85 -7.36 -7.64
CA SER A 1 -2.72 -6.51 -8.49
C SER A 1 -1.87 -5.59 -9.35
N SER A 2 -2.31 -5.31 -10.54
CA SER A 2 -1.68 -4.39 -11.49
C SER A 2 -2.65 -3.26 -11.86
N GLY A 3 -2.12 -2.11 -12.22
CA GLY A 3 -2.90 -0.97 -12.63
C GLY A 3 -2.01 0.16 -13.11
N TRP A 4 -2.59 1.24 -13.57
CA TRP A 4 -1.88 2.46 -13.98
C TRP A 4 -2.64 3.71 -13.56
N VAL A 5 -1.95 4.82 -13.55
CA VAL A 5 -2.49 6.15 -13.30
C VAL A 5 -2.11 7.03 -14.48
N ASP A 6 -3.05 7.80 -14.97
CA ASP A 6 -2.82 8.82 -15.98
C ASP A 6 -3.63 10.09 -15.68
N GLU A 7 -3.64 11.05 -16.60
CA GLU A 7 -4.38 12.31 -16.48
C GLU A 7 -5.91 12.14 -16.41
N HIS A 8 -6.43 10.97 -16.80
CA HIS A 8 -7.87 10.65 -16.77
C HIS A 8 -8.31 9.92 -15.51
N GLY A 9 -7.35 9.39 -14.70
CA GLY A 9 -7.65 8.76 -13.44
C GLY A 9 -6.79 7.57 -13.05
N VAL A 10 -7.33 6.80 -12.11
CA VAL A 10 -6.70 5.58 -11.58
C VAL A 10 -7.42 4.35 -12.14
N PHE A 11 -6.70 3.52 -12.85
CA PHE A 11 -7.20 2.29 -13.48
C PHE A 11 -6.61 1.08 -12.76
N LYS A 12 -7.41 0.48 -11.90
CA LYS A 12 -7.00 -0.72 -11.15
C LYS A 12 -8.13 -1.75 -11.14
N GLN A 13 -7.87 -2.88 -11.74
CA GLN A 13 -8.75 -4.03 -11.69
C GLN A 13 -8.17 -5.10 -10.75
N SER A 14 -9.04 -5.71 -9.93
CA SER A 14 -8.66 -6.87 -9.14
C SER A 14 -8.44 -8.07 -10.07
N THR A 15 -7.30 -8.72 -9.93
CA THR A 15 -7.03 -9.98 -10.63
C THR A 15 -7.80 -11.13 -9.98
N SER A 16 -7.95 -12.27 -10.68
CA SER A 16 -8.54 -13.48 -10.07
C SER A 16 -7.78 -13.93 -8.82
N GLN A 17 -6.47 -13.73 -8.79
CA GLN A 17 -5.65 -14.02 -7.61
C GLN A 17 -5.98 -13.08 -6.44
N ASP A 18 -6.15 -11.77 -6.71
CA ASP A 18 -6.54 -10.81 -5.66
C ASP A 18 -7.91 -11.17 -5.06
N VAL A 19 -8.87 -11.53 -5.91
CA VAL A 19 -10.22 -11.95 -5.47
C VAL A 19 -10.13 -13.21 -4.63
N GLY A 20 -9.32 -14.21 -5.04
CA GLY A 20 -9.09 -15.43 -4.27
C GLY A 20 -8.49 -15.17 -2.90
N LEU A 21 -7.43 -14.35 -2.81
CA LEU A 21 -6.80 -13.98 -1.55
C LEU A 21 -7.75 -13.20 -0.62
N MET A 22 -8.55 -12.29 -1.17
CA MET A 22 -9.57 -11.58 -0.37
C MET A 22 -10.63 -12.54 0.17
N ALA A 23 -11.12 -13.47 -0.64
CA ALA A 23 -12.10 -14.47 -0.21
C ALA A 23 -11.54 -15.38 0.90
N GLU A 24 -10.30 -15.85 0.77
CA GLU A 24 -9.62 -16.64 1.79
C GLU A 24 -9.44 -15.87 3.10
N GLY A 25 -9.00 -14.59 3.00
CA GLY A 25 -8.88 -13.70 4.15
C GLY A 25 -10.21 -13.48 4.87
N CYS A 26 -11.29 -13.22 4.12
CA CYS A 26 -12.63 -13.07 4.68
C CYS A 26 -13.12 -14.37 5.37
N ALA A 27 -12.88 -15.52 4.75
CA ALA A 27 -13.26 -16.82 5.34
C ALA A 27 -12.51 -17.08 6.64
N THR A 28 -11.21 -16.84 6.68
CA THR A 28 -10.37 -16.99 7.86
C THR A 28 -10.82 -16.05 8.99
N ALA A 29 -11.03 -14.77 8.68
CA ALA A 29 -11.50 -13.79 9.66
C ALA A 29 -12.89 -14.16 10.20
N GLY A 30 -13.79 -14.63 9.33
CA GLY A 30 -15.12 -15.11 9.73
C GLY A 30 -15.03 -16.30 10.67
N ALA A 31 -14.19 -17.30 10.38
CA ALA A 31 -13.98 -18.45 11.25
C ALA A 31 -13.48 -18.04 12.64
N ILE A 32 -12.49 -17.14 12.72
CA ILE A 32 -11.98 -16.62 13.99
C ILE A 32 -13.08 -15.94 14.80
N LEU A 33 -13.92 -15.12 14.17
CA LEU A 33 -15.01 -14.42 14.83
C LEU A 33 -16.09 -15.39 15.35
N VAL A 34 -16.41 -16.43 14.58
CA VAL A 34 -17.36 -17.47 15.00
C VAL A 34 -16.82 -18.26 16.19
N GLU A 35 -15.56 -18.66 16.18
CA GLU A 35 -14.90 -19.30 17.31
C GLU A 35 -14.87 -18.40 18.56
N ALA A 36 -14.79 -17.08 18.37
CA ALA A 36 -14.90 -16.09 19.43
C ALA A 36 -16.36 -15.84 19.92
N GLY A 37 -17.34 -16.60 19.41
CA GLY A 37 -18.75 -16.54 19.84
C GLY A 37 -19.63 -15.56 19.08
N VAL A 38 -19.16 -15.01 17.96
CA VAL A 38 -19.99 -14.13 17.11
C VAL A 38 -20.98 -14.98 16.31
N ASN A 39 -22.25 -14.56 16.28
CA ASN A 39 -23.26 -15.25 15.50
C ASN A 39 -22.97 -15.11 13.98
N PRO A 40 -22.77 -16.22 13.23
CA PRO A 40 -22.45 -16.18 11.81
C PRO A 40 -23.42 -15.36 10.96
N SER A 41 -24.71 -15.33 11.32
CA SER A 41 -25.73 -14.59 10.58
C SER A 41 -25.59 -13.06 10.67
N THR A 42 -24.78 -12.57 11.59
CA THR A 42 -24.50 -11.13 11.77
C THR A 42 -23.22 -10.67 11.08
N LEU A 43 -22.45 -11.60 10.51
CA LEU A 43 -21.22 -11.25 9.80
C LEU A 43 -21.53 -10.61 8.44
N VAL A 44 -20.98 -9.43 8.23
CA VAL A 44 -21.11 -8.68 6.99
C VAL A 44 -19.73 -8.35 6.44
N SER A 45 -19.47 -8.72 5.20
CA SER A 45 -18.28 -8.29 4.48
C SER A 45 -18.59 -6.98 3.73
N THR A 46 -17.75 -5.97 3.92
CA THR A 46 -17.82 -4.73 3.17
C THR A 46 -16.89 -4.77 1.96
N PRO A 47 -17.15 -3.97 0.90
CA PRO A 47 -16.20 -3.82 -0.20
C PRO A 47 -14.82 -3.43 0.29
N ALA A 48 -13.78 -3.99 -0.35
CA ALA A 48 -12.39 -3.64 -0.04
C ALA A 48 -12.15 -2.14 -0.21
N ARG A 49 -11.53 -1.51 0.78
CA ARG A 49 -11.15 -0.09 0.77
C ARG A 49 -9.69 0.04 1.20
N GLY A 50 -8.98 0.96 0.59
CA GLY A 50 -7.60 1.28 0.92
C GLY A 50 -7.46 2.75 1.30
N ALA A 51 -6.76 3.02 2.41
CA ALA A 51 -6.43 4.39 2.84
C ALA A 51 -5.02 4.81 2.38
N HIS A 52 -4.18 3.86 1.98
CA HIS A 52 -2.80 4.09 1.60
C HIS A 52 -2.51 3.40 0.26
N PRO A 53 -2.89 4.02 -0.89
CA PRO A 53 -2.59 3.47 -2.20
C PRO A 53 -1.07 3.39 -2.41
N GLY A 54 -0.59 2.23 -2.83
CA GLY A 54 0.83 1.98 -3.06
C GLY A 54 1.14 1.61 -4.50
N GLY A 55 2.41 1.73 -4.89
CA GLY A 55 2.93 1.22 -6.15
C GLY A 55 2.99 2.21 -7.31
N THR A 56 2.43 3.42 -7.19
CA THR A 56 2.46 4.41 -8.29
C THR A 56 3.80 5.14 -8.43
N ALA A 57 4.64 5.10 -7.39
CA ALA A 57 6.01 5.62 -7.40
C ALA A 57 6.97 4.60 -6.78
N ALA A 58 6.84 3.33 -7.18
CA ALA A 58 7.52 2.22 -6.54
C ALA A 58 9.05 2.36 -6.54
N VAL A 59 9.66 2.02 -5.40
CA VAL A 59 11.13 1.95 -5.29
C VAL A 59 11.68 0.90 -6.26
N GLY A 60 12.65 1.31 -7.05
CA GLY A 60 13.28 0.49 -8.09
C GLY A 60 12.68 0.68 -9.48
N ASP A 61 11.48 1.28 -9.59
CA ASP A 61 10.82 1.57 -10.86
C ASP A 61 10.78 3.09 -11.12
N VAL A 62 10.24 3.88 -10.17
CA VAL A 62 10.01 5.32 -10.31
C VAL A 62 10.95 6.13 -9.42
N VAL A 63 11.23 5.64 -8.22
CA VAL A 63 12.18 6.29 -7.31
C VAL A 63 13.32 5.33 -6.96
N ASP A 64 14.47 5.90 -6.65
CA ASP A 64 15.65 5.16 -6.20
C ASP A 64 15.57 4.79 -4.70
N LYS A 65 16.64 4.20 -4.17
CA LYS A 65 16.76 3.87 -2.73
C LYS A 65 16.68 5.08 -1.79
N ASN A 66 16.92 6.29 -2.29
CA ASN A 66 16.82 7.54 -1.53
C ASN A 66 15.46 8.21 -1.72
N LEU A 67 14.53 7.55 -2.43
CA LEU A 67 13.20 8.04 -2.76
C LEU A 67 13.22 9.23 -3.74
N GLU A 68 14.29 9.39 -4.50
CA GLU A 68 14.46 10.40 -5.54
C GLU A 68 13.99 9.81 -6.88
N THR A 69 13.27 10.62 -7.66
CA THR A 69 12.86 10.29 -9.02
C THR A 69 14.01 10.50 -10.01
N GLU A 70 13.79 10.21 -11.30
CA GLU A 70 14.73 10.58 -12.37
C GLU A 70 14.91 12.11 -12.54
N ILE A 71 14.01 12.90 -11.97
CA ILE A 71 14.10 14.36 -11.92
C ILE A 71 14.87 14.72 -10.65
N GLU A 72 16.03 15.38 -10.84
CA GLU A 72 16.89 15.80 -9.75
C GLU A 72 16.16 16.67 -8.71
N ASN A 73 16.37 16.35 -7.42
CA ASN A 73 15.74 17.00 -6.27
C ASN A 73 14.20 16.82 -6.16
N LEU A 74 13.61 15.89 -6.92
CA LEU A 74 12.21 15.51 -6.77
C LEU A 74 12.07 14.18 -6.04
N PHE A 75 11.52 14.22 -4.84
CA PHE A 75 11.40 13.06 -3.94
C PHE A 75 9.94 12.69 -3.66
N VAL A 76 9.70 11.41 -3.37
CA VAL A 76 8.39 10.90 -2.96
C VAL A 76 8.51 10.22 -1.60
N ALA A 77 7.65 10.58 -0.63
CA ALA A 77 7.75 10.12 0.76
C ALA A 77 6.42 9.62 1.37
N ASP A 78 5.61 8.96 0.58
CA ASP A 78 4.32 8.40 1.01
C ASP A 78 4.18 6.92 0.65
N ALA A 79 2.98 6.35 0.80
CA ALA A 79 2.73 4.94 0.52
C ALA A 79 2.93 4.55 -0.96
N SER A 80 2.94 5.50 -1.89
CA SER A 80 3.11 5.22 -3.32
C SER A 80 4.45 4.57 -3.65
N VAL A 81 5.47 4.76 -2.79
CA VAL A 81 6.82 4.17 -2.96
C VAL A 81 6.88 2.67 -2.67
N PHE A 82 5.85 2.06 -2.09
CA PHE A 82 5.85 0.62 -1.83
C PHE A 82 5.72 -0.17 -3.14
N PRO A 83 6.67 -1.07 -3.44
CA PRO A 83 6.60 -1.92 -4.64
C PRO A 83 5.53 -3.00 -4.51
N ARG A 84 5.09 -3.30 -3.28
CA ARG A 84 4.01 -4.24 -2.96
C ARG A 84 3.41 -3.94 -1.59
N ALA A 85 2.19 -4.44 -1.34
CA ALA A 85 1.54 -4.28 -0.05
C ALA A 85 2.38 -4.89 1.09
N PRO A 86 2.60 -4.15 2.20
CA PRO A 86 3.45 -4.59 3.31
C PRO A 86 2.80 -5.67 4.21
N GLY A 87 1.53 -6.04 3.97
CA GLY A 87 0.80 -7.04 4.77
C GLY A 87 0.39 -6.58 6.17
N ALA A 88 0.63 -5.31 6.52
CA ALA A 88 0.29 -4.70 7.81
C ALA A 88 -0.02 -3.21 7.61
N PRO A 89 -0.65 -2.52 8.58
CA PRO A 89 -0.87 -1.07 8.51
C PRO A 89 0.44 -0.32 8.25
N PRO A 90 0.55 0.49 7.17
CA PRO A 90 1.85 0.98 6.68
C PRO A 90 2.33 2.27 7.35
N ILE A 91 1.56 2.89 8.25
CA ILE A 91 1.83 4.22 8.81
C ILE A 91 3.24 4.34 9.39
N LEU A 92 3.67 3.38 10.22
CA LEU A 92 5.00 3.42 10.83
C LEU A 92 6.11 3.34 9.78
N THR A 93 5.93 2.53 8.74
CA THR A 93 6.89 2.43 7.63
C THR A 93 6.95 3.72 6.82
N ILE A 94 5.79 4.35 6.54
CA ILE A 94 5.72 5.65 5.86
C ILE A 94 6.48 6.71 6.66
N LEU A 95 6.22 6.81 7.97
CA LEU A 95 6.90 7.76 8.85
C LEU A 95 8.42 7.52 8.92
N ALA A 96 8.84 6.26 8.96
CA ALA A 96 10.26 5.90 8.96
C ALA A 96 10.95 6.31 7.64
N LEU A 97 10.31 6.07 6.51
CA LEU A 97 10.81 6.48 5.19
C LEU A 97 10.88 8.01 5.06
N ALA A 98 9.83 8.72 5.46
CA ALA A 98 9.81 10.18 5.45
C ALA A 98 10.90 10.78 6.34
N LYS A 99 11.09 10.22 7.56
CA LYS A 99 12.16 10.67 8.46
C LYS A 99 13.56 10.39 7.88
N ARG A 100 13.75 9.24 7.22
CA ARG A 100 15.00 8.90 6.55
C ARG A 100 15.27 9.87 5.40
N LEU A 101 14.25 10.14 4.56
CA LEU A 101 14.36 11.10 3.46
C LEU A 101 14.70 12.51 3.97
N ALA A 102 14.04 12.99 5.01
CA ALA A 102 14.35 14.29 5.60
C ALA A 102 15.81 14.41 6.02
N LYS A 103 16.38 13.38 6.63
CA LYS A 103 17.82 13.34 6.98
C LYS A 103 18.72 13.37 5.76
N TYR A 104 18.35 12.63 4.70
CA TYR A 104 19.09 12.59 3.45
C TYR A 104 19.10 13.96 2.78
N VAL A 105 17.93 14.59 2.62
CA VAL A 105 17.83 15.93 1.99
C VAL A 105 18.63 17.00 2.77
N VAL A 106 18.62 16.94 4.10
CA VAL A 106 19.46 17.85 4.92
C VAL A 106 20.93 17.64 4.64
N SER A 107 21.38 16.39 4.43
CA SER A 107 22.78 16.08 4.15
C SER A 107 23.25 16.54 2.76
N LEU A 108 22.34 16.74 1.81
CA LEU A 108 22.67 17.27 0.47
C LEU A 108 23.01 18.77 0.48
N ASN A 109 22.60 19.49 1.53
CA ASN A 109 22.76 20.92 1.67
C ASN A 109 23.89 21.31 2.65
N GLN A 110 24.73 20.36 3.06
CA GLN A 110 25.90 20.57 3.89
C GLN A 110 27.19 20.40 3.10
#